data_ebe570dc0de77aed023f95b0c2a0073e
#
_entry.id   ebe570dc0de77aed023f95b0c2a0073e
#
_cell.length_a   1.000
_cell.length_b   1.000
_cell.length_c   1.000
_cell.angle_alpha   90.00
_cell.angle_beta   90.00
_cell.angle_gamma   90.00
#
_symmetry.space_group_name_H-M   'P 1'
#
loop_
_entity.id
_entity.type
_entity.pdbx_description
1 polymer ?
#
loop_
_entity_poly.entity_id
_entity_poly.type
_entity_poly.pdbx_seq_one_letter_code
_entity_poly.pdbx_strand_id
1 'polypeptide(L)'
;MKFKKGWWKTAVIYQIYPRSFQDSNGDGIGDIKGIIRRLSYLEALGVDCIWLTPVCKSPQNDNGYDISNYQEIDPMFGTMDDMEELIKEAKNKGIGILLDLVLNHTSNEHRWFLEAKKSRKNFYHDYYVWRDGSEGDFPNDMRSVFGGSAWEWMPELQQYYFHQFSVKQPDLNWENSKVRQELYRMINWWIDK
;
A
#
# COMPACT_ATOMS: atom_id res chain seq x y z
N MET A 1 -7.22 19.50 -14.78
CA MET A 1 -6.86 18.96 -16.11
C MET A 1 -7.83 17.83 -16.45
N LYS A 2 -8.44 17.83 -17.63
CA LYS A 2 -9.18 16.63 -18.08
C LYS A 2 -8.24 15.83 -18.96
N PHE A 3 -7.73 14.74 -18.46
CA PHE A 3 -6.97 13.82 -19.29
C PHE A 3 -7.85 13.32 -20.44
N LYS A 4 -7.37 13.42 -21.70
CA LYS A 4 -8.06 12.86 -22.87
C LYS A 4 -8.04 11.35 -22.83
N LYS A 5 -9.05 10.68 -23.41
CA LYS A 5 -9.07 9.21 -23.53
C LYS A 5 -7.75 8.72 -24.16
N GLY A 6 -7.07 7.80 -23.49
CA GLY A 6 -5.82 7.22 -23.97
C GLY A 6 -4.57 8.05 -23.65
N TRP A 7 -4.67 9.08 -22.79
CA TRP A 7 -3.54 9.94 -22.39
C TRP A 7 -2.31 9.15 -21.91
N TRP A 8 -2.53 8.04 -21.22
CA TRP A 8 -1.47 7.18 -20.67
C TRP A 8 -0.57 6.53 -21.73
N LYS A 9 -0.99 6.50 -23.00
CA LYS A 9 -0.19 5.91 -24.10
C LYS A 9 1.03 6.75 -24.49
N THR A 10 1.01 8.03 -24.17
CA THR A 10 2.06 8.99 -24.53
C THR A 10 2.57 9.79 -23.34
N ALA A 11 1.99 9.58 -22.16
CA ALA A 11 2.35 10.30 -20.95
C ALA A 11 3.74 9.93 -20.46
N VAL A 12 4.47 10.93 -19.99
CA VAL A 12 5.71 10.76 -19.22
C VAL A 12 5.35 10.62 -17.74
N ILE A 13 5.53 9.43 -17.20
CA ILE A 13 5.27 9.14 -15.80
C ILE A 13 6.60 9.12 -15.04
N TYR A 14 6.72 9.94 -14.02
CA TYR A 14 7.92 10.04 -13.18
C TYR A 14 7.64 9.36 -11.84
N GLN A 15 8.36 8.27 -11.55
CA GLN A 15 8.25 7.60 -10.27
C GLN A 15 8.99 8.37 -9.19
N ILE A 16 8.33 8.59 -8.07
CA ILE A 16 8.93 9.17 -6.86
C ILE A 16 8.89 8.13 -5.74
N TYR A 17 10.07 7.83 -5.21
CA TYR A 17 10.23 7.18 -3.92
C TYR A 17 10.36 8.29 -2.86
N PRO A 18 9.31 8.61 -2.09
CA PRO A 18 9.26 9.82 -1.25
C PRO A 18 10.44 9.91 -0.31
N ARG A 19 10.80 8.80 0.35
CA ARG A 19 11.85 8.72 1.36
C ARG A 19 13.20 9.27 0.90
N SER A 20 13.54 9.16 -0.39
CA SER A 20 14.84 9.57 -0.94
C SER A 20 14.77 10.73 -1.93
N PHE A 21 13.59 11.31 -2.17
CA PHE A 21 13.43 12.31 -3.21
C PHE A 21 13.82 13.72 -2.75
N GLN A 22 13.18 14.25 -1.72
CA GLN A 22 13.47 15.57 -1.17
C GLN A 22 13.01 15.66 0.28
N ASP A 23 13.96 15.88 1.17
CA ASP A 23 13.75 16.22 2.57
C ASP A 23 13.38 17.71 2.69
N SER A 24 12.28 18.03 3.37
CA SER A 24 11.82 19.40 3.57
C SER A 24 12.11 19.97 4.94
N ASN A 25 12.37 19.12 5.94
CA ASN A 25 12.49 19.48 7.35
C ASN A 25 13.90 19.25 7.93
N GLY A 26 14.79 18.54 7.20
CA GLY A 26 16.18 18.33 7.59
C GLY A 26 16.39 17.09 8.48
N ASP A 27 15.46 16.15 8.50
CA ASP A 27 15.58 14.91 9.28
C ASP A 27 16.29 13.76 8.55
N GLY A 28 16.65 13.97 7.29
CA GLY A 28 17.33 12.98 6.44
C GLY A 28 16.35 12.09 5.67
N ILE A 29 15.05 12.29 5.79
CA ILE A 29 14.00 11.54 5.11
C ILE A 29 13.22 12.46 4.18
N GLY A 30 13.07 12.07 2.92
CA GLY A 30 12.22 12.79 1.98
C GLY A 30 10.74 12.68 2.35
N ASP A 31 9.98 13.72 2.06
CA ASP A 31 8.59 13.87 2.49
C ASP A 31 7.69 14.51 1.42
N ILE A 32 6.38 14.54 1.66
CA ILE A 32 5.39 15.09 0.73
C ILE A 32 5.61 16.57 0.49
N LYS A 33 5.98 17.35 1.51
CA LYS A 33 6.31 18.78 1.37
C LYS A 33 7.54 18.98 0.49
N GLY A 34 8.52 18.10 0.58
CA GLY A 34 9.66 18.07 -0.31
C GLY A 34 9.26 17.86 -1.77
N ILE A 35 8.31 16.93 -2.01
CA ILE A 35 7.77 16.72 -3.36
C ILE A 35 7.09 18.00 -3.88
N ILE A 36 6.26 18.64 -3.05
CA ILE A 36 5.60 19.92 -3.40
C ILE A 36 6.63 20.97 -3.81
N ARG A 37 7.73 21.12 -3.07
CA ARG A 37 8.81 22.06 -3.40
C ARG A 37 9.47 21.79 -4.76
N ARG A 38 9.42 20.54 -5.25
CA ARG A 38 10.03 20.09 -6.50
C ARG A 38 9.06 20.03 -7.69
N LEU A 39 7.80 20.37 -7.52
CA LEU A 39 6.81 20.33 -8.61
C LEU A 39 7.20 21.20 -9.81
N SER A 40 7.81 22.38 -9.59
CA SER A 40 8.28 23.22 -10.69
C SER A 40 9.43 22.58 -11.48
N TYR A 41 10.30 21.80 -10.83
CA TYR A 41 11.32 21.02 -11.53
C TYR A 41 10.68 19.93 -12.41
N LEU A 42 9.69 19.21 -11.88
CA LEU A 42 8.99 18.15 -12.63
C LEU A 42 8.18 18.71 -13.80
N GLU A 43 7.56 19.89 -13.62
CA GLU A 43 6.89 20.63 -14.68
C GLU A 43 7.86 21.02 -15.80
N ALA A 44 9.02 21.60 -15.45
CA ALA A 44 10.05 21.99 -16.42
C ALA A 44 10.66 20.77 -17.15
N LEU A 45 10.70 19.60 -16.50
CA LEU A 45 11.13 18.34 -17.10
C LEU A 45 10.10 17.77 -18.09
N GLY A 46 8.87 18.27 -18.09
CA GLY A 46 7.79 17.82 -18.98
C GLY A 46 7.08 16.55 -18.47
N VAL A 47 7.02 16.34 -17.15
CA VAL A 47 6.32 15.21 -16.53
C VAL A 47 4.82 15.42 -16.60
N ASP A 48 4.08 14.45 -17.13
CA ASP A 48 2.61 14.47 -17.18
C ASP A 48 1.99 13.92 -15.90
N CYS A 49 2.66 12.98 -15.24
CA CYS A 49 2.13 12.30 -14.07
C CYS A 49 3.24 11.87 -13.11
N ILE A 50 3.00 11.99 -11.82
CA ILE A 50 3.87 11.47 -10.77
C ILE A 50 3.27 10.18 -10.27
N TRP A 51 4.07 9.12 -10.23
CA TRP A 51 3.74 7.89 -9.52
C TRP A 51 4.46 7.88 -8.17
N LEU A 52 3.68 7.95 -7.09
CA LEU A 52 4.18 7.83 -5.73
C LEU A 52 4.24 6.35 -5.32
N THR A 53 5.39 5.86 -4.89
CA THR A 53 5.46 4.60 -4.14
C THR A 53 4.70 4.76 -2.82
N PRO A 54 4.34 3.65 -2.12
CA PRO A 54 3.40 3.73 -1.01
C PRO A 54 3.75 4.78 0.04
N VAL A 55 2.79 5.64 0.34
CA VAL A 55 2.87 6.70 1.38
C VAL A 55 1.91 6.46 2.53
N CYS A 56 1.07 5.43 2.42
CA CYS A 56 0.14 5.06 3.48
C CYS A 56 0.87 4.53 4.70
N LYS A 57 0.22 4.63 5.87
CA LYS A 57 0.76 4.16 7.15
C LYS A 57 1.21 2.71 7.08
N SER A 58 2.45 2.47 7.48
CA SER A 58 3.14 1.20 7.36
C SER A 58 4.18 1.04 8.47
N PRO A 59 4.41 -0.18 9.01
CA PRO A 59 5.56 -0.43 9.86
C PRO A 59 6.89 -0.48 9.08
N GLN A 60 6.87 -0.24 7.76
CA GLN A 60 8.04 -0.11 6.89
C GLN A 60 8.92 -1.37 6.80
N ASN A 61 8.36 -2.56 7.01
CA ASN A 61 9.09 -3.82 6.83
C ASN A 61 9.45 -4.08 5.37
N ASP A 62 8.64 -3.55 4.45
CA ASP A 62 8.84 -3.64 3.00
C ASP A 62 8.65 -2.26 2.34
N ASN A 63 9.35 -1.25 2.85
CA ASN A 63 9.40 0.10 2.27
C ASN A 63 8.02 0.72 1.97
N GLY A 64 7.02 0.45 2.82
CA GLY A 64 5.67 0.96 2.68
C GLY A 64 4.69 0.02 1.99
N TYR A 65 5.16 -1.07 1.37
CA TYR A 65 4.27 -2.07 0.74
C TYR A 65 3.53 -2.94 1.76
N ASP A 66 3.90 -2.92 3.03
CA ASP A 66 3.20 -3.55 4.16
C ASP A 66 2.26 -2.53 4.83
N ILE A 67 1.13 -2.24 4.19
CA ILE A 67 0.21 -1.19 4.61
C ILE A 67 -0.59 -1.61 5.84
N SER A 68 -0.53 -0.81 6.91
CA SER A 68 -1.32 -1.00 8.13
C SER A 68 -2.60 -0.17 8.18
N ASN A 69 -2.68 0.94 7.42
CA ASN A 69 -3.90 1.73 7.23
C ASN A 69 -3.86 2.43 5.86
N TYR A 70 -4.78 2.07 4.97
CA TYR A 70 -4.85 2.62 3.61
C TYR A 70 -5.34 4.08 3.54
N GLN A 71 -5.98 4.59 4.59
CA GLN A 71 -6.60 5.91 4.61
C GLN A 71 -5.88 6.89 5.55
N GLU A 72 -4.63 6.58 5.90
CA GLU A 72 -3.77 7.42 6.72
C GLU A 72 -2.40 7.54 6.04
N ILE A 73 -1.86 8.74 5.96
CA ILE A 73 -0.48 8.95 5.50
C ILE A 73 0.48 8.55 6.63
N ASP A 74 1.57 7.89 6.27
CA ASP A 74 2.63 7.58 7.24
C ASP A 74 3.22 8.89 7.77
N PRO A 75 3.28 9.08 9.10
CA PRO A 75 3.82 10.30 9.70
C PRO A 75 5.25 10.64 9.26
N MET A 76 6.01 9.63 8.81
CA MET A 76 7.34 9.82 8.23
C MET A 76 7.31 10.71 6.99
N PHE A 77 6.23 10.64 6.20
CA PHE A 77 6.09 11.38 4.95
C PHE A 77 5.25 12.64 5.07
N GLY A 78 4.52 12.82 6.15
CA GLY A 78 3.66 13.97 6.40
C GLY A 78 2.25 13.60 6.85
N THR A 79 1.30 14.42 6.46
CA THR A 79 -0.11 14.31 6.87
C THR A 79 -1.03 14.14 5.65
N MET A 80 -2.32 13.87 5.91
CA MET A 80 -3.33 13.89 4.86
C MET A 80 -3.50 15.29 4.25
N ASP A 81 -3.39 16.34 5.06
CA ASP A 81 -3.45 17.72 4.57
C ASP A 81 -2.29 18.01 3.59
N ASP A 82 -1.08 17.52 3.88
CA ASP A 82 0.07 17.64 2.98
C ASP A 82 -0.18 16.88 1.67
N MET A 83 -0.84 15.72 1.72
CA MET A 83 -1.19 14.96 0.53
C MET A 83 -2.25 15.67 -0.31
N GLU A 84 -3.26 16.25 0.31
CA GLU A 84 -4.27 17.06 -0.38
C GLU A 84 -3.67 18.33 -1.00
N GLU A 85 -2.71 18.96 -0.31
CA GLU A 85 -1.93 20.08 -0.87
C GLU A 85 -1.12 19.63 -2.10
N LEU A 86 -0.44 18.48 -2.04
CA LEU A 86 0.30 17.93 -3.17
C LEU A 86 -0.61 17.70 -4.39
N ILE A 87 -1.78 17.08 -4.18
CA ILE A 87 -2.76 16.84 -5.24
C ILE A 87 -3.21 18.15 -5.89
N LYS A 88 -3.52 19.15 -5.07
CA LYS A 88 -3.93 20.47 -5.52
C LYS A 88 -2.83 21.19 -6.33
N GLU A 89 -1.61 21.23 -5.78
CA GLU A 89 -0.50 21.94 -6.42
C GLU A 89 -0.02 21.23 -7.70
N ALA A 90 0.00 19.91 -7.74
CA ALA A 90 0.28 19.14 -8.95
C ALA A 90 -0.76 19.42 -10.03
N LYS A 91 -2.05 19.44 -9.66
CA LYS A 91 -3.16 19.77 -10.56
C LYS A 91 -3.02 21.18 -11.16
N ASN A 92 -2.59 22.18 -10.37
CA ASN A 92 -2.35 23.55 -10.81
C ASN A 92 -1.26 23.61 -11.89
N LYS A 93 -0.28 22.70 -11.82
CA LYS A 93 0.81 22.55 -12.81
C LYS A 93 0.48 21.59 -13.96
N GLY A 94 -0.73 21.05 -13.97
CA GLY A 94 -1.16 20.10 -14.99
C GLY A 94 -0.57 18.69 -14.82
N ILE A 95 0.01 18.37 -13.67
CA ILE A 95 0.61 17.08 -13.35
C ILE A 95 -0.43 16.21 -12.62
N GLY A 96 -0.62 14.97 -13.09
CA GLY A 96 -1.44 13.97 -12.41
C GLY A 96 -0.70 13.27 -11.29
N ILE A 97 -1.45 12.68 -10.33
CA ILE A 97 -0.89 11.83 -9.28
C ILE A 97 -1.41 10.41 -9.48
N LEU A 98 -0.50 9.45 -9.46
CA LEU A 98 -0.78 8.02 -9.37
C LEU A 98 -0.32 7.52 -8.01
N LEU A 99 -1.20 6.83 -7.30
CA LEU A 99 -0.84 6.12 -6.07
C LEU A 99 -0.65 4.64 -6.35
N ASP A 100 0.31 4.06 -5.67
CA ASP A 100 0.47 2.61 -5.65
C ASP A 100 -0.74 1.95 -4.97
N LEU A 101 -1.28 0.92 -5.59
CA LEU A 101 -2.48 0.24 -5.13
C LEU A 101 -2.14 -1.18 -4.67
N VAL A 102 -1.72 -1.29 -3.42
CA VAL A 102 -1.29 -2.56 -2.81
C VAL A 102 -2.51 -3.31 -2.29
N LEU A 103 -3.07 -4.20 -3.10
CA LEU A 103 -4.32 -4.91 -2.79
C LEU A 103 -4.16 -6.43 -2.62
N ASN A 104 -2.95 -6.97 -2.83
CA ASN A 104 -2.69 -8.39 -2.67
C ASN A 104 -2.72 -8.81 -1.19
N HIS A 105 -2.18 -7.98 -0.32
CA HIS A 105 -1.96 -8.25 1.09
C HIS A 105 -2.11 -6.98 1.92
N THR A 106 -2.09 -7.12 3.23
CA THR A 106 -1.89 -6.01 4.17
C THR A 106 -0.65 -6.24 5.01
N SER A 107 -0.24 -5.24 5.80
CA SER A 107 0.66 -5.51 6.92
C SER A 107 0.02 -6.50 7.91
N ASN A 108 0.82 -7.30 8.59
CA ASN A 108 0.38 -8.08 9.75
C ASN A 108 0.00 -7.20 10.96
N GLU A 109 0.26 -5.88 10.89
CA GLU A 109 -0.20 -4.87 11.84
C GLU A 109 -1.48 -4.18 11.41
N HIS A 110 -2.03 -4.51 10.24
CA HIS A 110 -3.33 -4.00 9.81
C HIS A 110 -4.43 -4.49 10.77
N ARG A 111 -5.38 -3.60 11.10
CA ARG A 111 -6.49 -3.92 12.00
C ARG A 111 -7.21 -5.21 11.64
N TRP A 112 -7.42 -5.48 10.36
CA TRP A 112 -8.11 -6.69 9.91
C TRP A 112 -7.34 -7.96 10.31
N PHE A 113 -6.00 -7.98 10.16
CA PHE A 113 -5.19 -9.13 10.52
C PHE A 113 -5.06 -9.29 12.03
N LEU A 114 -4.89 -8.16 12.76
CA LEU A 114 -4.87 -8.17 14.22
C LEU A 114 -6.15 -8.76 14.83
N GLU A 115 -7.30 -8.53 14.19
CA GLU A 115 -8.57 -9.13 14.58
C GLU A 115 -8.69 -10.59 14.08
N ALA A 116 -8.31 -10.85 12.82
CA ALA A 116 -8.41 -12.18 12.21
C ALA A 116 -7.67 -13.26 13.01
N LYS A 117 -6.49 -12.94 13.52
CA LYS A 117 -5.66 -13.88 14.29
C LYS A 117 -6.13 -14.15 15.72
N LYS A 118 -7.15 -13.44 16.22
CA LYS A 118 -7.67 -13.68 17.59
C LYS A 118 -8.53 -14.93 17.69
N SER A 119 -9.26 -15.29 16.63
CA SER A 119 -10.16 -16.45 16.64
C SER A 119 -10.61 -16.80 15.24
N ARG A 120 -10.75 -18.10 14.95
CA ARG A 120 -11.36 -18.62 13.71
C ARG A 120 -12.83 -18.16 13.51
N LYS A 121 -13.49 -17.70 14.56
CA LYS A 121 -14.87 -17.17 14.53
C LYS A 121 -14.91 -15.64 14.42
N ASN A 122 -13.76 -14.96 14.38
CA ASN A 122 -13.70 -13.51 14.22
C ASN A 122 -14.23 -13.12 12.85
N PHE A 123 -14.98 -11.99 12.79
CA PHE A 123 -15.53 -11.45 11.54
C PHE A 123 -14.47 -11.25 10.44
N TYR A 124 -13.25 -10.87 10.82
CA TYR A 124 -12.14 -10.62 9.91
C TYR A 124 -11.32 -11.86 9.58
N HIS A 125 -11.62 -13.03 10.19
CA HIS A 125 -10.81 -14.23 9.95
C HIS A 125 -10.72 -14.55 8.47
N ASP A 126 -11.86 -14.67 7.80
CA ASP A 126 -11.93 -15.01 6.37
C ASP A 126 -11.51 -13.86 5.43
N TYR A 127 -11.00 -12.75 5.97
CA TYR A 127 -10.38 -11.70 5.14
C TYR A 127 -9.02 -12.13 4.60
N TYR A 128 -8.42 -13.15 5.18
CA TYR A 128 -7.12 -13.70 4.81
C TYR A 128 -7.23 -15.17 4.42
N VAL A 129 -6.19 -15.66 3.77
CA VAL A 129 -6.16 -17.07 3.30
C VAL A 129 -5.56 -17.95 4.37
N TRP A 130 -6.36 -18.88 4.91
CA TRP A 130 -5.96 -19.82 5.96
C TRP A 130 -6.07 -21.26 5.49
N ARG A 131 -5.26 -22.15 6.09
CA ARG A 131 -5.36 -23.59 5.94
C ARG A 131 -5.13 -24.27 7.30
N ASP A 132 -5.96 -25.27 7.62
CA ASP A 132 -5.74 -26.11 8.78
C ASP A 132 -4.48 -26.96 8.59
N GLY A 133 -3.79 -27.28 9.68
CA GLY A 133 -2.59 -28.10 9.64
C GLY A 133 -2.01 -28.36 11.01
N SER A 134 -0.79 -28.89 11.01
CA SER A 134 0.05 -29.09 12.18
C SER A 134 1.39 -28.40 11.95
N GLU A 135 2.06 -27.98 13.01
CA GLU A 135 3.35 -27.34 12.91
C GLU A 135 4.36 -28.20 12.15
N GLY A 136 5.00 -27.63 11.14
CA GLY A 136 5.97 -28.31 10.28
C GLY A 136 5.37 -29.07 9.09
N ASP A 137 4.04 -29.23 9.02
CA ASP A 137 3.34 -29.87 7.91
C ASP A 137 2.65 -28.79 7.05
N PHE A 138 3.41 -28.26 6.10
CA PHE A 138 2.95 -27.16 5.24
C PHE A 138 1.80 -27.60 4.32
N PRO A 139 0.78 -26.75 4.08
CA PRO A 139 -0.36 -27.09 3.21
C PRO A 139 0.02 -27.49 1.79
N ASN A 140 1.13 -26.99 1.29
CA ASN A 140 1.74 -27.35 -0.01
C ASN A 140 3.18 -26.80 -0.08
N ASP A 141 3.83 -26.99 -1.21
CA ASP A 141 5.21 -26.58 -1.50
C ASP A 141 5.36 -25.15 -2.07
N MET A 142 4.32 -24.35 -2.03
CA MET A 142 4.39 -22.95 -2.50
C MET A 142 5.43 -22.15 -1.73
N ARG A 143 6.20 -21.36 -2.49
CA ARG A 143 7.28 -20.55 -1.96
C ARG A 143 6.94 -19.06 -2.01
N SER A 144 7.36 -18.36 -0.98
CA SER A 144 7.33 -16.91 -0.95
C SER A 144 8.30 -16.31 -1.98
N VAL A 145 7.96 -15.16 -2.53
CA VAL A 145 8.84 -14.35 -3.41
C VAL A 145 10.17 -14.03 -2.72
N PHE A 146 10.14 -13.81 -1.40
CA PHE A 146 11.35 -13.52 -0.62
C PHE A 146 12.07 -14.77 -0.10
N GLY A 147 11.61 -15.96 -0.52
CA GLY A 147 12.19 -17.26 -0.15
C GLY A 147 11.49 -17.90 1.04
N GLY A 148 11.76 -19.21 1.23
CA GLY A 148 11.06 -20.01 2.23
C GLY A 148 9.65 -20.44 1.79
N SER A 149 8.86 -20.98 2.74
CA SER A 149 7.45 -21.33 2.53
C SER A 149 6.62 -20.08 2.35
N ALA A 150 5.54 -20.14 1.55
CA ALA A 150 4.51 -19.12 1.48
C ALA A 150 3.45 -19.26 2.59
N TRP A 151 3.67 -20.15 3.54
CA TRP A 151 2.77 -20.45 4.63
C TRP A 151 3.46 -20.27 5.98
N GLU A 152 2.84 -19.53 6.89
CA GLU A 152 3.32 -19.27 8.23
C GLU A 152 2.37 -19.88 9.27
N TRP A 153 2.93 -20.63 10.21
CA TRP A 153 2.17 -21.30 11.25
C TRP A 153 1.69 -20.33 12.34
N MET A 154 0.42 -20.45 12.71
CA MET A 154 -0.19 -19.69 13.80
C MET A 154 -0.67 -20.70 14.90
N PRO A 155 0.12 -20.92 15.94
CA PRO A 155 -0.18 -21.93 16.97
C PRO A 155 -1.52 -21.71 17.64
N GLU A 156 -1.90 -20.46 17.89
CA GLU A 156 -3.13 -20.10 18.60
C GLU A 156 -4.39 -20.51 17.84
N LEU A 157 -4.28 -20.58 16.52
CA LEU A 157 -5.38 -20.96 15.63
C LEU A 157 -5.25 -22.39 15.10
N GLN A 158 -4.12 -23.06 15.28
CA GLN A 158 -3.81 -24.35 14.64
C GLN A 158 -4.05 -24.27 13.13
N GLN A 159 -3.54 -23.18 12.49
CA GLN A 159 -3.68 -22.92 11.08
C GLN A 159 -2.42 -22.24 10.54
N TYR A 160 -2.24 -22.37 9.22
CA TYR A 160 -1.31 -21.56 8.45
C TYR A 160 -2.04 -20.41 7.80
N TYR A 161 -1.42 -19.21 7.77
CA TYR A 161 -1.85 -18.15 6.85
C TYR A 161 -0.92 -18.09 5.65
N PHE A 162 -1.48 -17.68 4.52
CA PHE A 162 -0.74 -17.53 3.27
C PHE A 162 -0.10 -16.15 3.16
N HIS A 163 1.14 -16.09 2.66
CA HIS A 163 1.86 -14.86 2.34
C HIS A 163 2.71 -15.04 1.09
N GLN A 164 2.28 -14.49 -0.04
CA GLN A 164 3.05 -14.57 -1.29
C GLN A 164 4.38 -13.82 -1.19
N PHE A 165 4.43 -12.75 -0.38
CA PHE A 165 5.60 -11.92 -0.11
C PHE A 165 6.17 -12.22 1.27
N SER A 166 6.40 -11.21 2.09
CA SER A 166 6.95 -11.40 3.44
C SER A 166 5.94 -12.07 4.38
N VAL A 167 6.45 -12.80 5.36
CA VAL A 167 5.67 -13.26 6.53
C VAL A 167 4.92 -12.12 7.24
N LYS A 168 5.38 -10.87 7.06
CA LYS A 168 4.72 -9.64 7.55
C LYS A 168 3.60 -9.13 6.66
N GLN A 169 3.32 -9.81 5.53
CA GLN A 169 2.37 -9.39 4.50
C GLN A 169 1.36 -10.50 4.20
N PRO A 170 0.43 -10.80 5.14
CA PRO A 170 -0.60 -11.83 4.92
C PRO A 170 -1.50 -11.47 3.74
N ASP A 171 -1.71 -12.44 2.84
CA ASP A 171 -2.50 -12.26 1.63
C ASP A 171 -3.99 -12.17 1.92
N LEU A 172 -4.64 -11.22 1.26
CA LEU A 172 -6.09 -11.02 1.35
C LEU A 172 -6.85 -12.11 0.58
N ASN A 173 -7.95 -12.56 1.15
CA ASN A 173 -8.86 -13.50 0.52
C ASN A 173 -9.81 -12.79 -0.46
N TRP A 174 -9.40 -12.67 -1.72
CA TRP A 174 -10.18 -12.02 -2.77
C TRP A 174 -11.47 -12.77 -3.15
N GLU A 175 -11.64 -14.04 -2.74
CA GLU A 175 -12.89 -14.76 -2.92
C GLU A 175 -13.99 -14.24 -1.95
N ASN A 176 -13.58 -13.66 -0.83
CA ASN A 176 -14.49 -13.04 0.12
C ASN A 176 -15.04 -11.72 -0.43
N SER A 177 -16.36 -11.67 -0.66
CA SER A 177 -17.01 -10.46 -1.19
C SER A 177 -16.89 -9.24 -0.27
N LYS A 178 -16.78 -9.44 1.05
CA LYS A 178 -16.61 -8.34 2.02
C LYS A 178 -15.25 -7.67 1.85
N VAL A 179 -14.18 -8.46 1.61
CA VAL A 179 -12.84 -7.93 1.30
C VAL A 179 -12.91 -7.05 0.06
N ARG A 180 -13.52 -7.54 -1.04
CA ARG A 180 -13.67 -6.75 -2.26
C ARG A 180 -14.43 -5.45 -2.03
N GLN A 181 -15.51 -5.49 -1.23
CA GLN A 181 -16.30 -4.29 -0.92
C GLN A 181 -15.50 -3.26 -0.12
N GLU A 182 -14.74 -3.70 0.89
CA GLU A 182 -13.89 -2.80 1.68
C GLU A 182 -12.79 -2.16 0.82
N LEU A 183 -12.14 -2.94 -0.03
CA LEU A 183 -11.13 -2.44 -0.94
C LEU A 183 -11.73 -1.44 -1.97
N TYR A 184 -12.91 -1.72 -2.53
CA TYR A 184 -13.57 -0.79 -3.44
C TYR A 184 -13.99 0.52 -2.75
N ARG A 185 -14.45 0.46 -1.48
CA ARG A 185 -14.72 1.68 -0.70
C ARG A 185 -13.45 2.50 -0.49
N MET A 186 -12.35 1.84 -0.17
CA MET A 186 -11.05 2.50 0.02
C MET A 186 -10.55 3.13 -1.28
N ILE A 187 -10.66 2.43 -2.42
CA ILE A 187 -10.28 2.97 -3.73
C ILE A 187 -11.13 4.20 -4.07
N ASN A 188 -12.46 4.12 -3.91
CA ASN A 188 -13.35 5.25 -4.18
C ASN A 188 -13.02 6.45 -3.27
N TRP A 189 -12.70 6.20 -2.01
CA TRP A 189 -12.29 7.24 -1.08
C TRP A 189 -11.04 7.99 -1.55
N TRP A 190 -10.05 7.29 -2.14
CA TRP A 190 -8.88 7.93 -2.75
C TRP A 190 -9.21 8.67 -4.05
N ILE A 191 -10.09 8.11 -4.88
CA ILE A 191 -10.53 8.75 -6.13
C ILE A 191 -11.26 10.07 -5.84
N ASP A 192 -12.03 10.12 -4.78
CA ASP A 192 -12.79 11.31 -4.37
C ASP A 192 -11.88 12.46 -3.86
N LYS A 193 -10.65 12.17 -3.45
CA LYS A 193 -9.65 13.17 -3.07
C LYS A 193 -8.90 13.76 -4.26
#